data_09fe4576c505f8714494d6e892994ea7
#
_entry.id   09fe4576c505f8714494d6e892994ea7
#
_cell.length_a   1.000
_cell.length_b   1.000
_cell.length_c   1.000
_cell.angle_alpha   90.00
_cell.angle_beta   90.00
_cell.angle_gamma   90.00
#
_symmetry.space_group_name_H-M   'P 1'
#
loop_
_entity.id
_entity.type
_entity.pdbx_description
1 polymer ?
#
loop_
_entity_poly.entity_id
_entity_poly.type
_entity_poly.pdbx_seq_one_letter_code
_entity_poly.pdbx_strand_id
1 'polypeptide(L)'
;SGMLIAYGLSKGFMSSLADKASPAKFMAFGLLCCAIINIFMSFADSLAFFLVLVVLNGFFQGFGVGPSFITLAKWYPKQERGRFGAIWNISHNLGGGIVAPIVAAALYFTTTDHWQLGSYGIPAIIAIIVAGIICFLIKESPEREGLPPTSEIIADTAHKAHRSSEAPHMNTREIFVKYVLKNKNAWYVSLVDTFVYMIRFGMLTWLPIYLLQVKGFSK
;
A
#
# COMPACT_ATOMS: atom_id res chain seq x y z
N SER A 1 -11.13 6.28 -12.71
CA SER A 1 -10.11 7.36 -12.59
C SER A 1 -10.11 8.04 -11.22
N GLY A 2 -11.29 8.38 -10.62
CA GLY A 2 -11.38 9.07 -9.32
C GLY A 2 -10.69 8.34 -8.16
N MET A 3 -10.83 7.02 -8.07
CA MET A 3 -10.16 6.19 -7.08
C MET A 3 -8.63 6.33 -7.12
N LEU A 4 -8.03 6.27 -8.32
CA LEU A 4 -6.58 6.37 -8.48
C LEU A 4 -6.03 7.75 -8.10
N ILE A 5 -6.79 8.81 -8.41
CA ILE A 5 -6.45 10.17 -8.01
C ILE A 5 -6.50 10.31 -6.49
N ALA A 6 -7.60 9.85 -5.87
CA ALA A 6 -7.75 9.87 -4.41
C ALA A 6 -6.64 9.07 -3.71
N TYR A 7 -6.31 7.88 -4.22
CA TYR A 7 -5.20 7.06 -3.74
C TYR A 7 -3.84 7.77 -3.84
N GLY A 8 -3.53 8.36 -5.01
CA GLY A 8 -2.26 9.04 -5.21
C GLY A 8 -2.07 10.24 -4.29
N LEU A 9 -3.10 11.08 -4.15
CA LEU A 9 -3.09 12.23 -3.24
C LEU A 9 -2.99 11.78 -1.78
N SER A 10 -3.80 10.80 -1.39
CA SER A 10 -3.78 10.24 -0.03
C SER A 10 -2.43 9.64 0.32
N LYS A 11 -1.80 8.87 -0.56
CA LYS A 11 -0.50 8.26 -0.36
C LYS A 11 0.58 9.28 0.02
N GLY A 12 0.60 10.45 -0.64
CA GLY A 12 1.53 11.53 -0.32
C GLY A 12 1.24 12.14 1.06
N PHE A 13 -0.01 12.49 1.32
CA PHE A 13 -0.43 13.11 2.58
C PHE A 13 -0.26 12.17 3.78
N MET A 14 -0.74 10.94 3.66
CA MET A 14 -0.76 9.97 4.76
C MET A 14 0.63 9.46 5.11
N SER A 15 1.57 9.42 4.14
CA SER A 15 2.97 9.12 4.44
C SER A 15 3.60 10.14 5.41
N SER A 16 3.29 11.42 5.25
CA SER A 16 3.78 12.47 6.17
C SER A 16 3.14 12.42 7.55
N LEU A 17 1.86 12.00 7.64
CA LEU A 17 1.19 11.79 8.92
C LEU A 17 1.70 10.54 9.65
N ALA A 18 2.03 9.49 8.91
CA ALA A 18 2.51 8.23 9.44
C ALA A 18 3.85 8.39 10.21
N ASP A 19 4.67 9.38 9.85
CA ASP A 19 5.92 9.68 10.58
C ASP A 19 5.70 10.05 12.06
N LYS A 20 4.51 10.58 12.37
CA LYS A 20 4.12 11.02 13.74
C LYS A 20 3.27 10.00 14.49
N ALA A 21 2.86 8.93 13.83
CA ALA A 21 1.97 7.92 14.36
C ALA A 21 2.67 6.56 14.50
N SER A 22 2.00 5.61 15.18
CA SER A 22 2.39 4.21 15.16
C SER A 22 2.16 3.61 13.78
N PRO A 23 3.19 3.19 13.02
CA PRO A 23 3.02 2.69 11.66
C PRO A 23 2.05 1.51 11.57
N ALA A 24 2.14 0.55 12.50
CA ALA A 24 1.28 -0.62 12.54
C ALA A 24 -0.20 -0.25 12.74
N LYS A 25 -0.48 0.59 13.74
CA LYS A 25 -1.86 1.06 14.02
C LYS A 25 -2.42 1.89 12.87
N PHE A 26 -1.57 2.70 12.24
CA PHE A 26 -1.97 3.53 11.10
C PHE A 26 -2.34 2.69 9.87
N MET A 27 -1.55 1.65 9.56
CA MET A 27 -1.88 0.67 8.50
C MET A 27 -3.15 -0.10 8.82
N ALA A 28 -3.28 -0.61 10.05
CA ALA A 28 -4.46 -1.37 10.48
C ALA A 28 -5.73 -0.51 10.39
N PHE A 29 -5.67 0.75 10.80
CA PHE A 29 -6.77 1.69 10.69
C PHE A 29 -7.18 1.93 9.22
N GLY A 30 -6.23 2.20 8.33
CA GLY A 30 -6.51 2.38 6.90
C GLY A 30 -7.16 1.15 6.28
N LEU A 31 -6.64 -0.05 6.59
CA LEU A 31 -7.19 -1.30 6.10
C LEU A 31 -8.59 -1.59 6.66
N LEU A 32 -8.83 -1.28 7.93
CA LEU A 32 -10.14 -1.42 8.56
C LEU A 32 -11.17 -0.48 7.91
N CYS A 33 -10.80 0.78 7.65
CA CYS A 33 -11.65 1.70 6.91
C CYS A 33 -11.98 1.20 5.50
N CYS A 34 -10.99 0.67 4.77
CA CYS A 34 -11.22 0.03 3.48
C CYS A 34 -12.19 -1.14 3.59
N ALA A 35 -12.04 -1.99 4.60
CA ALA A 35 -12.93 -3.12 4.83
C ALA A 35 -14.37 -2.67 5.09
N ILE A 36 -14.56 -1.68 5.96
CA ILE A 36 -15.89 -1.10 6.25
C ILE A 36 -16.51 -0.53 4.98
N ILE A 37 -15.75 0.21 4.18
CA ILE A 37 -16.23 0.77 2.90
C ILE A 37 -16.63 -0.35 1.95
N ASN A 38 -15.85 -1.43 1.85
CA ASN A 38 -16.19 -2.58 1.02
C ASN A 38 -17.47 -3.29 1.50
N ILE A 39 -17.74 -3.35 2.81
CA ILE A 39 -19.00 -3.83 3.34
C ILE A 39 -20.16 -2.95 2.84
N PHE A 40 -20.03 -1.62 2.91
CA PHE A 40 -21.05 -0.73 2.36
C PHE A 40 -21.21 -0.88 0.84
N MET A 41 -20.13 -1.12 0.10
CA MET A 41 -20.20 -1.39 -1.34
C MET A 41 -20.98 -2.67 -1.65
N SER A 42 -21.00 -3.66 -0.74
CA SER A 42 -21.78 -4.90 -0.88
C SER A 42 -23.28 -4.65 -0.88
N PHE A 43 -23.74 -3.55 -0.32
CA PHE A 43 -25.16 -3.18 -0.19
C PHE A 43 -25.51 -1.91 -1.00
N ALA A 44 -24.62 -1.46 -1.90
CA ALA A 44 -24.83 -0.24 -2.64
C ALA A 44 -25.71 -0.47 -3.87
N ASP A 45 -26.96 0.01 -3.82
CA ASP A 45 -27.93 -0.08 -4.92
C ASP A 45 -27.87 1.13 -5.86
N SER A 46 -27.31 2.26 -5.41
CA SER A 46 -27.18 3.47 -6.19
C SER A 46 -25.79 3.63 -6.78
N LEU A 47 -25.70 3.88 -8.10
CA LEU A 47 -24.42 4.16 -8.78
C LEU A 47 -23.68 5.36 -8.15
N ALA A 48 -24.40 6.42 -7.80
CA ALA A 48 -23.80 7.60 -7.21
C ALA A 48 -23.17 7.29 -5.84
N PHE A 49 -23.87 6.54 -4.99
CA PHE A 49 -23.37 6.10 -3.70
C PHE A 49 -22.17 5.18 -3.86
N PHE A 50 -22.24 4.22 -4.78
CA PHE A 50 -21.11 3.32 -5.09
C PHE A 50 -19.86 4.09 -5.54
N LEU A 51 -20.00 5.09 -6.42
CA LEU A 51 -18.87 5.91 -6.88
C LEU A 51 -18.22 6.71 -5.75
N VAL A 52 -19.00 7.23 -4.80
CA VAL A 52 -18.47 7.89 -3.60
C VAL A 52 -17.66 6.91 -2.77
N LEU A 53 -18.18 5.72 -2.53
CA LEU A 53 -17.47 4.67 -1.77
C LEU A 53 -16.17 4.24 -2.46
N VAL A 54 -16.14 4.14 -3.79
CA VAL A 54 -14.93 3.84 -4.57
C VAL A 54 -13.85 4.90 -4.36
N VAL A 55 -14.22 6.18 -4.36
CA VAL A 55 -13.26 7.28 -4.12
C VAL A 55 -12.74 7.25 -2.69
N LEU A 56 -13.63 7.05 -1.70
CA LEU A 56 -13.25 6.91 -0.29
C LEU A 56 -12.34 5.69 -0.07
N ASN A 57 -12.64 4.56 -0.70
CA ASN A 57 -11.78 3.38 -0.63
C ASN A 57 -10.37 3.69 -1.17
N GLY A 58 -10.28 4.38 -2.31
CA GLY A 58 -9.00 4.84 -2.84
C GLY A 58 -8.23 5.72 -1.85
N PHE A 59 -8.91 6.63 -1.16
CA PHE A 59 -8.30 7.48 -0.14
C PHE A 59 -7.69 6.65 1.00
N PHE A 60 -8.44 5.73 1.60
CA PHE A 60 -7.94 4.93 2.73
C PHE A 60 -6.89 3.90 2.33
N GLN A 61 -6.84 3.44 1.08
CA GLN A 61 -5.75 2.60 0.58
C GLN A 61 -4.38 3.30 0.63
N GLY A 62 -4.33 4.64 0.61
CA GLY A 62 -3.10 5.42 0.76
C GLY A 62 -2.41 5.28 2.12
N PHE A 63 -3.10 4.74 3.14
CA PHE A 63 -2.55 4.56 4.50
C PHE A 63 -1.54 3.41 4.63
N GLY A 64 -1.34 2.59 3.60
CA GLY A 64 -0.48 1.40 3.69
C GLY A 64 1.00 1.67 3.40
N VAL A 65 1.29 2.42 2.35
CA VAL A 65 2.64 2.49 1.77
C VAL A 65 3.65 3.21 2.65
N GLY A 66 3.32 4.41 3.14
CA GLY A 66 4.21 5.21 3.99
C GLY A 66 4.63 4.46 5.26
N PRO A 67 3.67 3.98 6.08
CA PRO A 67 3.96 3.21 7.27
C PRO A 67 4.79 1.95 7.01
N SER A 68 4.56 1.24 5.90
CA SER A 68 5.37 0.07 5.52
C SER A 68 6.83 0.43 5.34
N PHE A 69 7.13 1.53 4.63
CA PHE A 69 8.51 1.99 4.46
C PHE A 69 9.13 2.51 5.76
N ILE A 70 8.35 3.15 6.63
CA ILE A 70 8.82 3.58 7.95
C ILE A 70 9.21 2.35 8.79
N THR A 71 8.38 1.30 8.81
CA THR A 71 8.67 0.06 9.50
C THR A 71 9.94 -0.60 8.93
N LEU A 72 10.04 -0.74 7.61
CA LEU A 72 11.24 -1.26 6.95
C LEU A 72 12.49 -0.43 7.31
N ALA A 73 12.37 0.89 7.35
CA ALA A 73 13.49 1.77 7.70
C ALA A 73 13.94 1.64 9.15
N LYS A 74 13.06 1.24 10.07
CA LYS A 74 13.40 1.02 11.49
C LYS A 74 14.01 -0.37 11.72
N TRP A 75 13.53 -1.40 11.01
CA TRP A 75 13.96 -2.78 11.20
C TRP A 75 15.20 -3.18 10.41
N TYR A 76 15.48 -2.49 9.27
CA TYR A 76 16.57 -2.86 8.38
C TYR A 76 17.59 -1.75 8.20
N PRO A 77 18.89 -2.08 8.15
CA PRO A 77 19.96 -1.16 7.88
C PRO A 77 19.87 -0.56 6.46
N LYS A 78 20.46 0.60 6.25
CA LYS A 78 20.39 1.33 4.97
C LYS A 78 20.82 0.47 3.76
N GLN A 79 21.82 -0.40 3.95
CA GLN A 79 22.38 -1.27 2.92
C GLN A 79 21.37 -2.34 2.44
N GLU A 80 20.50 -2.80 3.34
CA GLU A 80 19.55 -3.88 3.06
C GLU A 80 18.14 -3.38 2.71
N ARG A 81 17.82 -2.13 2.97
CA ARG A 81 16.49 -1.55 2.72
C ARG A 81 16.03 -1.72 1.28
N GLY A 82 16.95 -1.63 0.32
CA GLY A 82 16.63 -1.85 -1.10
C GLY A 82 16.15 -3.27 -1.37
N ARG A 83 16.83 -4.28 -0.79
CA ARG A 83 16.45 -5.70 -0.93
C ARG A 83 15.08 -5.98 -0.32
N PHE A 84 14.86 -5.55 0.92
CA PHE A 84 13.57 -5.76 1.59
C PHE A 84 12.44 -4.92 0.98
N GLY A 85 12.75 -3.72 0.48
CA GLY A 85 11.80 -2.92 -0.29
C GLY A 85 11.38 -3.60 -1.61
N ALA A 86 12.31 -4.28 -2.28
CA ALA A 86 11.99 -5.07 -3.47
C ALA A 86 11.09 -6.27 -3.15
N ILE A 87 11.37 -7.00 -2.06
CA ILE A 87 10.52 -8.10 -1.56
C ILE A 87 9.12 -7.57 -1.20
N TRP A 88 9.05 -6.43 -0.50
CA TRP A 88 7.79 -5.78 -0.20
C TRP A 88 6.99 -5.42 -1.46
N ASN A 89 7.66 -4.96 -2.52
CA ASN A 89 7.00 -4.64 -3.79
C ASN A 89 6.43 -5.88 -4.51
N ILE A 90 7.03 -7.07 -4.30
CA ILE A 90 6.48 -8.34 -4.81
C ILE A 90 5.11 -8.61 -4.19
N SER A 91 4.90 -8.30 -2.91
CA SER A 91 3.62 -8.52 -2.21
C SER A 91 2.46 -7.81 -2.88
N HIS A 92 2.70 -6.62 -3.45
CA HIS A 92 1.67 -5.86 -4.19
C HIS A 92 1.21 -6.59 -5.46
N ASN A 93 2.16 -7.19 -6.20
CA ASN A 93 1.85 -7.96 -7.41
C ASN A 93 1.18 -9.29 -7.06
N LEU A 94 1.67 -9.96 -6.02
CA LEU A 94 1.11 -11.22 -5.52
C LEU A 94 -0.33 -11.00 -5.02
N GLY A 95 -0.56 -9.94 -4.24
CA GLY A 95 -1.91 -9.57 -3.78
C GLY A 95 -2.87 -9.31 -4.93
N GLY A 96 -2.44 -8.56 -5.96
CA GLY A 96 -3.23 -8.33 -7.17
C GLY A 96 -3.55 -9.61 -7.93
N GLY A 97 -2.63 -10.58 -7.96
CA GLY A 97 -2.85 -11.89 -8.60
C GLY A 97 -3.78 -12.81 -7.80
N ILE A 98 -3.70 -12.78 -6.47
CA ILE A 98 -4.51 -13.65 -5.59
C ILE A 98 -5.96 -13.14 -5.47
N VAL A 99 -6.19 -11.86 -5.62
CA VAL A 99 -7.55 -11.28 -5.46
C VAL A 99 -8.54 -11.86 -6.48
N ALA A 100 -8.12 -12.09 -7.72
CA ALA A 100 -9.01 -12.60 -8.76
C ALA A 100 -9.54 -14.02 -8.45
N PRO A 101 -8.72 -15.03 -8.11
CA PRO A 101 -9.22 -16.34 -7.69
C PRO A 101 -10.03 -16.31 -6.38
N ILE A 102 -9.71 -15.41 -5.43
CA ILE A 102 -10.53 -15.25 -4.21
C ILE A 102 -11.94 -14.77 -4.57
N VAL A 103 -12.03 -13.74 -5.41
CA VAL A 103 -13.34 -13.21 -5.85
C VAL A 103 -14.08 -14.26 -6.69
N ALA A 104 -13.41 -14.98 -7.58
CA ALA A 104 -14.03 -16.06 -8.35
C ALA A 104 -14.59 -17.17 -7.45
N ALA A 105 -13.84 -17.62 -6.45
CA ALA A 105 -14.29 -18.58 -5.46
C ALA A 105 -15.48 -18.02 -4.64
N ALA A 106 -15.40 -16.76 -4.22
CA ALA A 106 -16.48 -16.11 -3.48
C ALA A 106 -17.76 -16.03 -4.29
N LEU A 107 -17.67 -15.69 -5.58
CA LEU A 107 -18.81 -15.66 -6.51
C LEU A 107 -19.39 -17.04 -6.77
N TYR A 108 -18.61 -18.10 -6.70
CA TYR A 108 -19.10 -19.48 -6.81
C TYR A 108 -20.04 -19.85 -5.65
N PHE A 109 -19.78 -19.34 -4.46
CA PHE A 109 -20.60 -19.58 -3.26
C PHE A 109 -21.73 -18.57 -3.07
N THR A 110 -21.76 -17.47 -3.82
CA THR A 110 -22.83 -16.47 -3.78
C THR A 110 -23.75 -16.63 -4.98
N THR A 111 -25.06 -16.39 -4.78
CA THR A 111 -26.01 -16.39 -5.89
C THR A 111 -25.76 -15.20 -6.82
N THR A 112 -26.19 -15.32 -8.08
CA THR A 112 -26.07 -14.25 -9.09
C THR A 112 -26.70 -12.94 -8.65
N ASP A 113 -27.74 -12.99 -7.80
CA ASP A 113 -28.45 -11.82 -7.29
C ASP A 113 -27.65 -11.06 -6.21
N HIS A 114 -26.63 -11.68 -5.61
CA HIS A 114 -25.81 -11.12 -4.55
C HIS A 114 -24.31 -11.09 -4.91
N TRP A 115 -24.00 -10.84 -6.16
CA TRP A 115 -22.61 -10.78 -6.65
C TRP A 115 -21.75 -9.73 -5.93
N GLN A 116 -22.36 -8.61 -5.46
CA GLN A 116 -21.64 -7.59 -4.68
C GLN A 116 -21.11 -8.15 -3.37
N LEU A 117 -21.86 -9.03 -2.72
CA LEU A 117 -21.43 -9.66 -1.47
C LEU A 117 -20.18 -10.54 -1.70
N GLY A 118 -20.16 -11.31 -2.79
CA GLY A 118 -19.00 -12.09 -3.17
C GLY A 118 -17.77 -11.23 -3.53
N SER A 119 -18.01 -10.14 -4.27
CA SER A 119 -16.94 -9.28 -4.79
C SER A 119 -16.35 -8.35 -3.75
N TYR A 120 -17.13 -7.86 -2.79
CA TYR A 120 -16.71 -6.85 -1.81
C TYR A 120 -16.82 -7.33 -0.37
N GLY A 121 -17.87 -8.05 -0.01
CA GLY A 121 -18.14 -8.47 1.38
C GLY A 121 -17.13 -9.52 1.87
N ILE A 122 -16.88 -10.57 1.11
CA ILE A 122 -15.91 -11.62 1.49
C ILE A 122 -14.49 -11.08 1.57
N PRO A 123 -13.97 -10.32 0.58
CA PRO A 123 -12.69 -9.65 0.72
C PRO A 123 -12.61 -8.68 1.91
N ALA A 124 -13.72 -8.02 2.28
CA ALA A 124 -13.77 -7.14 3.44
C ALA A 124 -13.55 -7.90 4.75
N ILE A 125 -14.15 -9.08 4.91
CA ILE A 125 -13.95 -9.93 6.09
C ILE A 125 -12.47 -10.34 6.20
N ILE A 126 -11.85 -10.74 5.08
CA ILE A 126 -10.41 -11.07 5.04
C ILE A 126 -9.59 -9.85 5.45
N ALA A 127 -9.93 -8.65 4.95
CA ALA A 127 -9.23 -7.42 5.29
C ALA A 127 -9.33 -7.06 6.78
N ILE A 128 -10.47 -7.32 7.43
CA ILE A 128 -10.65 -7.12 8.89
C ILE A 128 -9.72 -8.06 9.67
N ILE A 129 -9.67 -9.33 9.29
CA ILE A 129 -8.78 -10.31 9.93
C ILE A 129 -7.32 -9.88 9.78
N VAL A 130 -6.91 -9.47 8.57
CA VAL A 130 -5.55 -8.99 8.29
C VAL A 130 -5.26 -7.71 9.05
N ALA A 131 -6.20 -6.78 9.19
CA ALA A 131 -6.03 -5.57 9.99
C ALA A 131 -5.78 -5.91 11.47
N GLY A 132 -6.48 -6.90 12.01
CA GLY A 132 -6.22 -7.44 13.35
C GLY A 132 -4.81 -8.03 13.44
N ILE A 133 -4.41 -8.87 12.51
CA ILE A 133 -3.06 -9.45 12.45
C ILE A 133 -1.98 -8.35 12.43
N ILE A 134 -2.15 -7.32 11.60
CA ILE A 134 -1.23 -6.17 11.53
C ILE A 134 -1.14 -5.48 12.89
N CYS A 135 -2.28 -5.22 13.52
CA CYS A 135 -2.34 -4.47 14.78
C CYS A 135 -1.63 -5.21 15.93
N PHE A 136 -1.72 -6.54 15.97
CA PHE A 136 -1.17 -7.35 17.08
C PHE A 136 0.23 -7.90 16.80
N LEU A 137 0.56 -8.25 15.55
CA LEU A 137 1.82 -8.91 15.23
C LEU A 137 2.91 -7.96 14.72
N ILE A 138 2.56 -6.86 14.05
CA ILE A 138 3.58 -5.94 13.56
C ILE A 138 4.11 -5.07 14.68
N LYS A 139 5.40 -5.23 14.96
CA LYS A 139 6.14 -4.44 15.93
C LYS A 139 6.73 -3.18 15.28
N GLU A 140 6.66 -2.06 15.96
CA GLU A 140 6.96 -0.75 15.37
C GLU A 140 8.46 -0.51 15.17
N SER A 141 9.27 -0.95 16.12
CA SER A 141 10.73 -0.81 16.07
C SER A 141 11.42 -1.79 17.03
N PRO A 142 12.70 -2.14 16.77
CA PRO A 142 13.49 -2.98 17.67
C PRO A 142 13.58 -2.42 19.10
N GLU A 143 13.74 -1.10 19.24
CA GLU A 143 13.91 -0.46 20.55
C GLU A 143 12.69 -0.64 21.46
N ARG A 144 11.47 -0.66 20.90
CA ARG A 144 10.24 -0.92 21.67
C ARG A 144 10.10 -2.35 22.15
N GLU A 145 10.82 -3.28 21.53
CA GLU A 145 10.89 -4.68 21.93
C GLU A 145 12.13 -4.96 22.83
N GLY A 146 12.84 -3.94 23.25
CA GLY A 146 14.04 -4.09 24.09
C GLY A 146 15.28 -4.58 23.34
N LEU A 147 15.26 -4.50 22.01
CA LEU A 147 16.41 -4.84 21.17
C LEU A 147 17.25 -3.58 20.91
N PRO A 148 18.57 -3.71 20.74
CA PRO A 148 19.41 -2.58 20.39
C PRO A 148 18.99 -1.98 19.04
N PRO A 149 19.14 -0.65 18.85
CA PRO A 149 18.84 -0.01 17.59
C PRO A 149 19.65 -0.60 16.44
N THR A 150 19.06 -0.68 15.27
CA THR A 150 19.68 -1.30 14.07
C THR A 150 21.03 -0.67 13.70
N SER A 151 21.26 0.58 14.11
CA SER A 151 22.55 1.26 13.95
C SER A 151 23.66 0.69 14.83
N GLU A 152 23.36 0.18 16.01
CA GLU A 152 24.34 -0.42 16.93
C GLU A 152 24.71 -1.84 16.50
N ILE A 153 23.75 -2.61 16.01
CA ILE A 153 24.00 -3.97 15.49
C ILE A 153 25.02 -3.96 14.34
N ILE A 154 25.05 -2.86 13.55
CA ILE A 154 26.01 -2.69 12.45
C ILE A 154 27.33 -2.11 12.94
N ALA A 155 27.33 -1.30 13.98
CA ALA A 155 28.55 -0.75 14.54
C ALA A 155 29.47 -1.82 15.12
N ASP A 156 28.89 -2.89 15.67
CA ASP A 156 29.64 -4.09 16.14
C ASP A 156 30.27 -4.89 14.98
N THR A 157 29.69 -4.81 13.77
CA THR A 157 30.22 -5.49 12.58
C THR A 157 31.12 -4.60 11.72
N ALA A 158 31.07 -3.28 11.90
CA ALA A 158 31.85 -2.31 11.15
C ALA A 158 32.58 -1.35 12.11
N HIS A 159 33.63 -1.84 12.74
CA HIS A 159 34.67 -0.96 13.30
C HIS A 159 35.15 0.01 12.21
N LYS A 160 34.76 1.28 12.33
CA LYS A 160 35.11 2.44 11.48
C LYS A 160 34.07 2.77 10.38
N ALA A 161 33.00 3.37 10.76
CA ALA A 161 32.35 4.34 9.88
C ALA A 161 31.86 5.50 10.74
N HIS A 162 32.36 6.67 10.45
CA HIS A 162 32.04 7.98 11.01
C HIS A 162 30.71 8.07 11.76
N ARG A 163 30.78 8.58 13.01
CA ARG A 163 29.67 9.24 13.69
C ARG A 163 28.95 10.13 12.68
N SER A 164 27.83 9.66 12.19
CA SER A 164 26.94 10.51 11.43
C SER A 164 26.39 11.54 12.39
N SER A 165 26.83 12.78 12.21
CA SER A 165 26.32 13.99 12.80
C SER A 165 24.81 13.91 12.94
N GLU A 166 24.29 14.31 14.09
CA GLU A 166 22.89 14.59 14.33
C GLU A 166 22.32 15.33 13.12
N ALA A 167 21.35 14.70 12.46
CA ALA A 167 20.68 15.35 11.35
C ALA A 167 19.97 16.59 11.89
N PRO A 168 20.22 17.78 11.36
CA PRO A 168 19.57 19.00 11.82
C PRO A 168 18.05 18.79 11.75
N HIS A 169 17.33 19.25 12.77
CA HIS A 169 15.87 19.23 12.81
C HIS A 169 15.31 20.09 11.66
N MET A 170 15.19 19.48 10.48
CA MET A 170 14.65 20.13 9.30
C MET A 170 13.12 20.07 9.34
N ASN A 171 12.49 21.17 8.96
CA ASN A 171 11.03 21.21 8.82
C ASN A 171 10.59 20.28 7.65
N THR A 172 9.43 19.63 7.79
CA THR A 172 8.85 18.74 6.76
C THR A 172 8.83 19.39 5.36
N ARG A 173 8.54 20.69 5.28
CA ARG A 173 8.57 21.45 4.03
C ARG A 173 9.97 21.53 3.42
N GLU A 174 11.00 21.73 4.22
CA GLU A 174 12.39 21.80 3.77
C GLU A 174 12.88 20.45 3.28
N ILE A 175 12.52 19.39 3.98
CA ILE A 175 12.80 18.00 3.57
C ILE A 175 12.15 17.74 2.21
N PHE A 176 10.88 18.06 2.04
CA PHE A 176 10.16 17.86 0.79
C PHE A 176 10.78 18.62 -0.37
N VAL A 177 11.08 19.92 -0.19
CA VAL A 177 11.68 20.74 -1.25
C VAL A 177 13.08 20.26 -1.60
N LYS A 178 13.91 19.97 -0.61
CA LYS A 178 15.34 19.64 -0.83
C LYS A 178 15.53 18.23 -1.38
N TYR A 179 14.84 17.23 -0.80
CA TYR A 179 15.07 15.82 -1.12
C TYR A 179 14.10 15.23 -2.15
N VAL A 180 12.95 15.88 -2.37
CA VAL A 180 11.98 15.44 -3.39
C VAL A 180 12.03 16.37 -4.61
N LEU A 181 11.66 17.64 -4.45
CA LEU A 181 11.50 18.53 -5.61
C LEU A 181 12.82 18.89 -6.30
N LYS A 182 13.91 19.09 -5.55
CA LYS A 182 15.23 19.41 -6.11
C LYS A 182 16.08 18.19 -6.47
N ASN A 183 15.61 16.99 -6.16
CA ASN A 183 16.34 15.76 -6.43
C ASN A 183 16.07 15.26 -7.86
N LYS A 184 16.98 15.48 -8.79
CA LYS A 184 16.86 15.03 -10.19
C LYS A 184 16.68 13.51 -10.30
N ASN A 185 17.36 12.73 -9.46
CA ASN A 185 17.24 11.25 -9.48
C ASN A 185 15.83 10.80 -9.08
N ALA A 186 15.19 11.50 -8.12
CA ALA A 186 13.79 11.21 -7.77
C ALA A 186 12.85 11.44 -8.96
N TRP A 187 13.07 12.49 -9.73
CA TRP A 187 12.30 12.76 -10.95
C TRP A 187 12.50 11.71 -12.04
N TYR A 188 13.74 11.27 -12.29
CA TYR A 188 14.02 10.22 -13.27
C TYR A 188 13.34 8.91 -12.88
N VAL A 189 13.47 8.49 -11.61
CA VAL A 189 12.81 7.27 -11.13
C VAL A 189 11.29 7.39 -11.22
N SER A 190 10.71 8.53 -10.83
CA SER A 190 9.27 8.76 -10.93
C SER A 190 8.77 8.75 -12.37
N LEU A 191 9.56 9.26 -13.32
CA LEU A 191 9.21 9.24 -14.74
C LEU A 191 9.20 7.80 -15.27
N VAL A 192 10.24 7.03 -14.98
CA VAL A 192 10.30 5.60 -15.37
C VAL A 192 9.11 4.84 -14.77
N ASP A 193 8.83 5.03 -13.49
CA ASP A 193 7.73 4.38 -12.80
C ASP A 193 6.36 4.74 -13.43
N THR A 194 6.19 6.01 -13.83
CA THR A 194 4.99 6.47 -14.56
C THR A 194 4.76 5.68 -15.84
N PHE A 195 5.79 5.49 -16.67
CA PHE A 195 5.67 4.71 -17.91
C PHE A 195 5.41 3.23 -17.66
N VAL A 196 6.07 2.64 -16.67
CA VAL A 196 5.84 1.25 -16.26
C VAL A 196 4.39 1.04 -15.82
N TYR A 197 3.85 1.93 -14.97
CA TYR A 197 2.47 1.84 -14.52
C TYR A 197 1.47 2.13 -15.64
N MET A 198 1.77 3.03 -16.56
CA MET A 198 0.93 3.30 -17.73
C MET A 198 0.75 2.05 -18.59
N ILE A 199 1.84 1.35 -18.90
CA ILE A 199 1.81 0.08 -19.65
C ILE A 199 1.05 -0.98 -18.85
N ARG A 200 1.37 -1.14 -17.57
CA ARG A 200 0.76 -2.14 -16.69
C ARG A 200 -0.76 -1.96 -16.59
N PHE A 201 -1.25 -0.77 -16.30
CA PHE A 201 -2.70 -0.51 -16.20
C PHE A 201 -3.39 -0.60 -17.56
N GLY A 202 -2.73 -0.19 -18.62
CA GLY A 202 -3.22 -0.40 -19.99
C GLY A 202 -3.46 -1.88 -20.27
N MET A 203 -2.47 -2.72 -20.02
CA MET A 203 -2.57 -4.17 -20.21
C MET A 203 -3.66 -4.80 -19.32
N LEU A 204 -3.67 -4.49 -18.02
CA LEU A 204 -4.66 -5.06 -17.11
C LEU A 204 -6.10 -4.67 -17.46
N THR A 205 -6.32 -3.46 -17.99
CA THR A 205 -7.65 -2.98 -18.31
C THR A 205 -8.13 -3.47 -19.68
N TRP A 206 -7.27 -3.42 -20.69
CA TRP A 206 -7.68 -3.66 -22.09
C TRP A 206 -7.48 -5.10 -22.55
N LEU A 207 -6.53 -5.85 -21.97
CA LEU A 207 -6.27 -7.23 -22.38
C LEU A 207 -7.49 -8.16 -22.23
N PRO A 208 -8.23 -8.14 -21.11
CA PRO A 208 -9.45 -8.97 -20.98
C PRO A 208 -10.51 -8.61 -22.04
N ILE A 209 -10.70 -7.32 -22.31
CA ILE A 209 -11.65 -6.83 -23.31
C ILE A 209 -11.23 -7.30 -24.71
N TYR A 210 -9.95 -7.16 -25.05
CA TYR A 210 -9.39 -7.63 -26.32
C TYR A 210 -9.56 -9.14 -26.50
N LEU A 211 -9.28 -9.94 -25.47
CA LEU A 211 -9.42 -11.39 -25.54
C LEU A 211 -10.87 -11.81 -25.77
N LEU A 212 -11.82 -11.18 -25.08
CA LEU A 212 -13.25 -11.47 -25.23
C LEU A 212 -13.81 -11.01 -26.56
N GLN A 213 -13.54 -9.77 -26.99
CA GLN A 213 -14.17 -9.15 -28.14
C GLN A 213 -13.48 -9.49 -29.46
N VAL A 214 -12.15 -9.58 -29.48
CA VAL A 214 -11.38 -9.77 -30.72
C VAL A 214 -10.96 -11.22 -30.93
N LYS A 215 -10.57 -11.92 -29.87
CA LYS A 215 -10.10 -13.31 -29.93
C LYS A 215 -11.18 -14.35 -29.68
N GLY A 216 -12.39 -13.93 -29.29
CA GLY A 216 -13.53 -14.83 -29.10
C GLY A 216 -13.38 -15.84 -27.96
N PHE A 217 -12.51 -15.55 -26.96
CA PHE A 217 -12.45 -16.39 -25.76
C PHE A 217 -13.79 -16.36 -25.05
N SER A 218 -14.31 -17.55 -24.72
CA SER A 218 -15.55 -17.64 -23.93
C SER A 218 -15.28 -17.22 -22.46
N LYS A 219 -16.34 -16.74 -21.81
CA LYS A 219 -16.32 -16.41 -20.37
C LYS A 219 -16.08 -17.65 -19.53
#